data_5d08f26e23177d6b39c253ef0f3710da
#
_entry.id   5d08f26e23177d6b39c253ef0f3710da
#
_cell.length_a   1.000
_cell.length_b   1.000
_cell.length_c   1.000
_cell.angle_alpha   90.00
_cell.angle_beta   90.00
_cell.angle_gamma   90.00
#
_symmetry.space_group_name_H-M   'P 1'
#
loop_
_entity.id
_entity.type
_entity.pdbx_description
1 polymer ?
#
loop_
_entity_poly.entity_id
_entity_poly.type
_entity_poly.pdbx_seq_one_letter_code
_entity_poly.pdbx_strand_id
1 'polypeptide(L)'
;MAENVVRGKSLAAVASDIADGFVYLNPLVIKDFPTDIYKDLHNQMRKLQTAIRTDKFPSHDQTAIRNRNMRLQRLHQAIVVLQNSARVKKIIL
;
A
#
# COMPACT_ATOMS: atom_id res chain seq x y z
N MET A 1 10.65 2.02 -20.86
CA MET A 1 10.41 0.97 -19.86
C MET A 1 8.95 0.97 -19.47
N ALA A 2 8.30 -0.18 -19.53
CA ALA A 2 6.89 -0.26 -19.15
C ALA A 2 6.75 -0.10 -17.63
N GLU A 3 5.82 0.73 -17.18
CA GLU A 3 5.47 0.80 -15.77
C GLU A 3 4.78 -0.49 -15.33
N ASN A 4 5.05 -0.93 -14.10
CA ASN A 4 4.29 -2.00 -13.50
C ASN A 4 2.87 -1.50 -13.20
N VAL A 5 1.88 -2.26 -13.65
CA VAL A 5 0.48 -1.90 -13.47
C VAL A 5 -0.30 -3.10 -12.95
N VAL A 6 -1.38 -2.83 -12.23
CA VAL A 6 -2.34 -3.81 -11.77
C VAL A 6 -3.73 -3.31 -12.15
N ARG A 7 -4.45 -4.12 -12.92
CA ARG A 7 -5.79 -3.77 -13.42
C ARG A 7 -5.80 -2.41 -14.14
N GLY A 8 -4.75 -2.15 -14.92
CA GLY A 8 -4.63 -0.92 -15.68
C GLY A 8 -4.23 0.31 -14.89
N LYS A 9 -3.90 0.17 -13.60
CA LYS A 9 -3.48 1.28 -12.74
C LYS A 9 -2.01 1.13 -12.37
N SER A 10 -1.31 2.25 -12.25
CA SER A 10 0.05 2.24 -11.71
C SER A 10 0.04 1.77 -10.26
N LEU A 11 1.16 1.25 -9.78
CA LEU A 11 1.25 0.78 -8.40
C LEU A 11 1.13 1.92 -7.39
N ALA A 12 1.55 3.13 -7.76
CA ALA A 12 1.32 4.32 -6.92
C ALA A 12 -0.18 4.59 -6.76
N ALA A 13 -0.96 4.47 -7.84
CA ALA A 13 -2.41 4.63 -7.79
C ALA A 13 -3.06 3.52 -6.97
N VAL A 14 -2.59 2.28 -7.09
CA VAL A 14 -3.08 1.15 -6.29
C VAL A 14 -2.82 1.40 -4.80
N ALA A 15 -1.63 1.87 -4.43
CA ALA A 15 -1.31 2.20 -3.05
C ALA A 15 -2.23 3.29 -2.49
N SER A 16 -2.51 4.33 -3.29
CA SER A 16 -3.44 5.39 -2.91
C SER A 16 -4.86 4.85 -2.70
N ASP A 17 -5.33 3.98 -3.59
CA ASP A 17 -6.65 3.35 -3.46
C ASP A 17 -6.74 2.49 -2.19
N ILE A 18 -5.67 1.79 -1.82
CA ILE A 18 -5.60 1.02 -0.59
C ILE A 18 -5.73 1.95 0.62
N ALA A 19 -4.99 3.05 0.63
CA ALA A 19 -5.03 4.02 1.72
C ALA A 19 -6.43 4.63 1.88
N ASP A 20 -7.11 4.86 0.77
CA ASP A 20 -8.46 5.45 0.77
C ASP A 20 -9.57 4.43 0.99
N GLY A 21 -9.23 3.15 1.10
CA GLY A 21 -10.20 2.09 1.39
C GLY A 21 -10.98 1.58 0.19
N PHE A 22 -10.56 1.93 -1.02
CA PHE A 22 -11.24 1.46 -2.25
C PHE A 22 -10.79 0.09 -2.69
N VAL A 23 -9.62 -0.35 -2.24
CA VAL A 23 -9.03 -1.64 -2.60
C VAL A 23 -8.48 -2.30 -1.34
N TYR A 24 -8.70 -3.59 -1.21
CA TYR A 24 -8.13 -4.39 -0.13
C TYR A 24 -7.27 -5.49 -0.72
N LEU A 25 -6.06 -5.65 -0.20
CA LEU A 25 -5.23 -6.78 -0.58
C LEU A 25 -5.63 -8.01 0.22
N ASN A 26 -5.67 -9.15 -0.46
CA ASN A 26 -5.81 -10.44 0.20
C ASN A 26 -4.93 -11.46 -0.50
N PRO A 27 -4.58 -12.58 0.17
CA PRO A 27 -3.65 -13.56 -0.43
C PRO A 27 -4.11 -14.12 -1.76
N LEU A 28 -5.42 -14.27 -1.97
CA LEU A 28 -5.95 -14.82 -3.22
C LEU A 28 -5.75 -13.87 -4.39
N VAL A 29 -5.84 -12.55 -4.13
CA VAL A 29 -5.66 -11.54 -5.17
C VAL A 29 -4.18 -11.42 -5.58
N ILE A 30 -3.28 -11.49 -4.59
CA ILE A 30 -1.86 -11.18 -4.83
C ILE A 30 -1.00 -12.41 -5.08
N LYS A 31 -1.52 -13.62 -4.88
CA LYS A 31 -0.72 -14.86 -5.00
C LYS A 31 -0.08 -15.03 -6.37
N ASP A 32 -0.71 -14.51 -7.41
CA ASP A 32 -0.23 -14.67 -8.79
C ASP A 32 0.63 -13.49 -9.26
N PHE A 33 0.87 -12.51 -8.40
CA PHE A 33 1.70 -11.37 -8.77
C PHE A 33 3.15 -11.82 -8.94
N PRO A 34 3.84 -11.34 -9.99
CA PRO A 34 5.27 -11.62 -10.13
C PRO A 34 6.09 -10.88 -9.07
N THR A 35 7.34 -11.32 -8.90
CA THR A 35 8.24 -10.80 -7.86
C THR A 35 8.43 -9.28 -7.94
N ASP A 36 8.57 -8.75 -9.15
CA ASP A 36 8.77 -7.31 -9.34
C ASP A 36 7.54 -6.50 -8.91
N ILE A 37 6.34 -7.01 -9.12
CA ILE A 37 5.11 -6.37 -8.64
C ILE A 37 5.07 -6.35 -7.11
N TYR A 38 5.44 -7.46 -6.45
CA TYR A 38 5.54 -7.50 -4.99
C TYR A 38 6.46 -6.40 -4.47
N LYS A 39 7.64 -6.29 -5.05
CA LYS A 39 8.65 -5.32 -4.60
C LYS A 39 8.20 -3.89 -4.86
N ASP A 40 7.68 -3.61 -6.05
CA ASP A 40 7.24 -2.26 -6.40
C ASP A 40 6.05 -1.82 -5.57
N LEU A 41 5.07 -2.69 -5.39
CA LEU A 41 3.89 -2.35 -4.57
C LEU A 41 4.29 -2.10 -3.13
N HIS A 42 5.18 -2.92 -2.58
CA HIS A 42 5.72 -2.71 -1.24
C HIS A 42 6.38 -1.33 -1.12
N ASN A 43 7.22 -0.99 -2.10
CA ASN A 43 7.90 0.31 -2.12
C ASN A 43 6.92 1.47 -2.20
N GLN A 44 5.90 1.37 -3.06
CA GLN A 44 4.91 2.43 -3.22
C GLN A 44 4.09 2.63 -1.94
N MET A 45 3.70 1.54 -1.29
CA MET A 45 2.96 1.64 -0.02
C MET A 45 3.83 2.26 1.09
N ARG A 46 5.12 1.89 1.14
CA ARG A 46 6.05 2.46 2.13
C ARG A 46 6.29 3.94 1.88
N LYS A 47 6.45 4.35 0.63
CA LYS A 47 6.60 5.76 0.26
C LYS A 47 5.36 6.56 0.67
N LEU A 48 4.19 6.02 0.43
CA LEU A 48 2.95 6.71 0.79
C LEU A 48 2.81 6.83 2.30
N GLN A 49 3.16 5.79 3.07
CA GLN A 49 3.19 5.88 4.53
C GLN A 49 4.08 7.03 5.00
N THR A 50 5.29 7.12 4.44
CA THR A 50 6.22 8.18 4.80
C THR A 50 5.65 9.55 4.45
N ALA A 51 5.07 9.69 3.25
CA ALA A 51 4.45 10.94 2.84
C ALA A 51 3.33 11.37 3.78
N ILE A 52 2.48 10.43 4.18
CA ILE A 52 1.37 10.72 5.10
C ILE A 52 1.90 11.13 6.47
N ARG A 53 2.93 10.46 6.97
CA ARG A 53 3.50 10.76 8.29
C ARG A 53 4.21 12.10 8.35
N THR A 54 4.83 12.50 7.25
CA THR A 54 5.60 13.75 7.20
C THR A 54 4.77 14.94 6.73
N ASP A 55 3.56 14.68 6.23
CA ASP A 55 2.68 15.74 5.76
C ASP A 55 2.16 16.55 6.93
N LYS A 56 2.13 17.87 6.75
CA LYS A 56 1.61 18.76 7.79
C LYS A 56 0.09 18.75 7.76
N PHE A 57 -0.50 18.69 8.94
CA PHE A 57 -1.95 18.79 9.08
C PHE A 57 -2.28 19.55 10.38
N PRO A 58 -3.45 20.19 10.46
CA PRO A 58 -3.83 20.92 11.68
C PRO A 58 -3.96 19.96 12.87
N SER A 59 -3.15 20.20 13.90
CA SER A 59 -3.08 19.32 15.07
C SER A 59 -4.37 19.29 15.89
N HIS A 60 -5.24 20.28 15.69
CA HIS A 60 -6.51 20.39 16.40
C HIS A 60 -7.71 19.95 15.56
N ASP A 61 -7.49 19.54 14.31
CA ASP A 61 -8.55 19.03 13.44
C ASP A 61 -8.68 17.52 13.62
N GLN A 62 -9.66 17.12 14.42
CA GLN A 62 -9.85 15.71 14.74
C GLN A 62 -10.25 14.87 13.54
N THR A 63 -10.98 15.42 12.59
CA THR A 63 -11.34 14.71 11.37
C THR A 63 -10.11 14.42 10.54
N ALA A 64 -9.22 15.41 10.38
CA ALA A 64 -7.97 15.23 9.65
C ALA A 64 -7.08 14.18 10.33
N ILE A 65 -6.98 14.20 11.66
CA ILE A 65 -6.21 13.22 12.43
C ILE A 65 -6.78 11.82 12.22
N ARG A 66 -8.09 11.66 12.31
CA ARG A 66 -8.75 10.38 12.13
C ARG A 66 -8.50 9.83 10.73
N ASN A 67 -8.70 10.65 9.71
CA ASN A 67 -8.49 10.24 8.31
C ASN A 67 -7.04 9.81 8.07
N ARG A 68 -6.09 10.57 8.61
CA ARG A 68 -4.67 10.23 8.52
C ARG A 68 -4.40 8.87 9.17
N ASN A 69 -4.91 8.65 10.37
CA ASN A 69 -4.68 7.41 11.10
C ASN A 69 -5.31 6.21 10.39
N MET A 70 -6.51 6.38 9.82
CA MET A 70 -7.16 5.33 9.05
C MET A 70 -6.37 4.98 7.79
N ARG A 71 -5.86 5.97 7.07
CA ARG A 71 -5.03 5.74 5.89
C ARG A 71 -3.76 4.97 6.24
N LEU A 72 -3.10 5.35 7.32
CA LEU A 72 -1.89 4.65 7.80
C LEU A 72 -2.21 3.22 8.22
N GLN A 73 -3.33 3.00 8.89
CA GLN A 73 -3.75 1.67 9.32
C GLN A 73 -4.04 0.76 8.12
N ARG A 74 -4.75 1.27 7.12
CA ARG A 74 -5.06 0.50 5.91
C ARG A 74 -3.79 0.10 5.16
N LEU A 75 -2.85 1.02 5.04
CA LEU A 75 -1.55 0.73 4.41
C LEU A 75 -0.77 -0.29 5.22
N HIS A 76 -0.75 -0.16 6.54
CA HIS A 76 -0.06 -1.12 7.40
C HIS A 76 -0.62 -2.53 7.23
N GLN A 77 -1.93 -2.68 7.25
CA GLN A 77 -2.58 -3.99 7.05
C GLN A 77 -2.25 -4.58 5.69
N ALA A 78 -2.29 -3.76 4.63
CA ALA A 78 -1.97 -4.22 3.29
C ALA A 78 -0.51 -4.65 3.18
N ILE A 79 0.40 -3.91 3.81
CA ILE A 79 1.82 -4.26 3.82
C ILE A 79 2.03 -5.60 4.53
N VAL A 80 1.36 -5.83 5.66
CA VAL A 80 1.47 -7.10 6.38
C VAL A 80 0.98 -8.27 5.51
N VAL A 81 -0.14 -8.11 4.84
CA VAL A 81 -0.66 -9.14 3.93
C VAL A 81 0.35 -9.43 2.81
N LEU A 82 0.90 -8.38 2.22
CA LEU A 82 1.88 -8.52 1.14
C LEU A 82 3.16 -9.21 1.64
N GLN A 83 3.65 -8.82 2.80
CA GLN A 83 4.86 -9.42 3.39
C GLN A 83 4.65 -10.89 3.70
N ASN A 84 3.49 -11.26 4.25
CA ASN A 84 3.20 -12.67 4.57
C ASN A 84 3.11 -13.50 3.28
N SER A 85 2.47 -13.00 2.25
CA SER A 85 2.39 -13.69 0.96
C SER A 85 3.78 -13.80 0.32
N ALA A 86 4.59 -12.76 0.40
CA ALA A 86 5.95 -12.77 -0.12
C ALA A 86 6.81 -13.82 0.60
N ARG A 87 6.65 -13.94 1.92
CA ARG A 87 7.37 -14.94 2.71
C ARG A 87 7.05 -16.36 2.24
N VAL A 88 5.76 -16.64 1.99
CA VAL A 88 5.34 -17.96 1.49
C VAL A 88 5.98 -18.25 0.13
N LYS A 89 6.10 -17.22 -0.71
CA LYS A 89 6.71 -17.34 -2.04
C LYS A 89 8.23 -17.21 -2.01
N LYS A 90 8.82 -16.98 -0.85
CA LYS A 90 10.27 -16.78 -0.66
C LYS A 90 10.78 -15.54 -1.41
N ILE A 91 9.97 -14.50 -1.46
CA ILE A 91 10.33 -13.20 -2.02
C ILE A 91 10.87 -12.33 -0.88
N ILE A 92 12.02 -11.71 -1.09
CA ILE A 92 12.63 -10.80 -0.12
C ILE A 92 12.19 -9.37 -0.47
N LEU A 93 11.51 -8.73 0.48
CA LEU A 93 11.06 -7.35 0.32
C LEU A 93 11.97 -6.36 1.03
#